data_c8ed12482e37c9756cab6904eaa26a50
#
_entry.id   c8ed12482e37c9756cab6904eaa26a50
#
_cell.length_a   1.000
_cell.length_b   1.000
_cell.length_c   1.000
_cell.angle_alpha   90.00
_cell.angle_beta   90.00
_cell.angle_gamma   90.00
#
_symmetry.space_group_name_H-M   'P 1'
#
loop_
_entity.id
_entity.type
_entity.pdbx_description
1 polymer ?
#
loop_
_entity_poly.entity_id
_entity_poly.type
_entity_poly.pdbx_seq_one_letter_code
_entity_poly.pdbx_strand_id
1 'polypeptide(L)'
;PTNCRDVNYTGVVSALRYITSELKKHGQNFLMETGQEPPIVLRRLIEDVGNDNLFVNYDPANLMMYGNANPVDGLNVLGQYVRSVHAKDGSYPETGYELGSEFPIGKGKVDFPGFIKKLKEIGYDGPVSVEYEIEAGNERQKQEIIEGKKYLESIL
;
A
#
# COMPACT_ATOMS: atom_id res chain seq x y z
N PRO A 1 -16.14 1.75 1.13
CA PRO A 1 -17.34 1.28 0.41
C PRO A 1 -17.01 0.92 -1.05
N THR A 2 -17.44 -0.25 -1.51
CA THR A 2 -17.14 -0.73 -2.86
C THR A 2 -18.19 -0.31 -3.91
N ASN A 3 -19.35 0.14 -3.47
CA ASN A 3 -20.46 0.53 -4.33
C ASN A 3 -20.54 2.05 -4.46
N CYS A 4 -20.34 2.58 -5.68
CA CYS A 4 -20.42 4.01 -5.98
C CYS A 4 -21.82 4.64 -5.78
N ARG A 5 -22.86 3.83 -5.57
CA ARG A 5 -24.21 4.30 -5.21
C ARG A 5 -24.46 4.34 -3.70
N ASP A 6 -23.51 3.85 -2.89
CA ASP A 6 -23.59 3.91 -1.45
C ASP A 6 -23.41 5.36 -0.98
N VAL A 7 -24.27 5.80 -0.06
CA VAL A 7 -24.20 7.15 0.51
C VAL A 7 -22.86 7.40 1.23
N ASN A 8 -22.30 6.37 1.86
CA ASN A 8 -20.98 6.46 2.48
C ASN A 8 -19.88 6.66 1.45
N TYR A 9 -19.97 6.03 0.27
CA TYR A 9 -19.01 6.25 -0.80
C TYR A 9 -19.02 7.70 -1.28
N THR A 10 -20.19 8.28 -1.52
CA THR A 10 -20.28 9.70 -1.92
C THR A 10 -19.79 10.63 -0.84
N GLY A 11 -19.98 10.28 0.44
CA GLY A 11 -19.41 10.99 1.59
C GLY A 11 -17.88 10.97 1.58
N VAL A 12 -17.28 9.79 1.36
CA VAL A 12 -15.80 9.64 1.25
C VAL A 12 -15.25 10.46 0.08
N VAL A 13 -15.86 10.37 -1.10
CA VAL A 13 -15.44 11.18 -2.27
C VAL A 13 -15.48 12.69 -1.95
N SER A 14 -16.56 13.15 -1.32
CA SER A 14 -16.72 14.56 -0.96
C SER A 14 -15.69 15.02 0.07
N ALA A 15 -15.43 14.20 1.08
CA ALA A 15 -14.43 14.48 2.11
C ALA A 15 -13.01 14.54 1.51
N LEU A 16 -12.65 13.56 0.66
CA LEU A 16 -11.35 13.55 0.00
C LEU A 16 -11.17 14.74 -0.94
N ARG A 17 -12.19 15.13 -1.70
CA ARG A 17 -12.14 16.36 -2.51
C ARG A 17 -11.85 17.60 -1.68
N TYR A 18 -12.52 17.73 -0.54
CA TYR A 18 -12.27 18.85 0.37
C TYR A 18 -10.85 18.81 0.92
N ILE A 19 -10.43 17.70 1.49
CA ILE A 19 -9.10 17.52 2.10
C ILE A 19 -8.01 17.80 1.07
N THR A 20 -8.07 17.16 -0.11
CA THR A 20 -7.05 17.33 -1.14
C THR A 20 -7.04 18.75 -1.71
N SER A 21 -8.19 19.41 -1.82
CA SER A 21 -8.26 20.83 -2.22
C SER A 21 -7.58 21.74 -1.21
N GLU A 22 -7.76 21.49 0.10
CA GLU A 22 -7.07 22.27 1.14
C GLU A 22 -5.54 22.01 1.12
N LEU A 23 -5.13 20.75 1.03
CA LEU A 23 -3.70 20.35 0.95
C LEU A 23 -3.01 20.96 -0.28
N LYS A 24 -3.70 21.04 -1.41
CA LYS A 24 -3.17 21.65 -2.64
C LYS A 24 -2.78 23.09 -2.47
N LYS A 25 -3.47 23.87 -1.64
CA LYS A 25 -3.12 25.27 -1.33
C LYS A 25 -1.74 25.40 -0.68
N HIS A 26 -1.26 24.32 -0.07
CA HIS A 26 0.04 24.24 0.61
C HIS A 26 1.07 23.40 -0.16
N GLY A 27 0.78 23.02 -1.41
CA GLY A 27 1.66 22.17 -2.22
C GLY A 27 1.80 20.75 -1.69
N GLN A 28 0.82 20.25 -0.92
CA GLN A 28 0.85 18.92 -0.30
C GLN A 28 0.01 17.92 -1.08
N ASN A 29 0.44 16.67 -1.03
CA ASN A 29 -0.29 15.52 -1.54
C ASN A 29 -0.97 14.76 -0.40
N PHE A 30 -2.05 14.06 -0.72
CA PHE A 30 -2.65 13.07 0.15
C PHE A 30 -2.39 11.67 -0.43
N LEU A 31 -1.84 10.77 0.37
CA LEU A 31 -1.58 9.40 -0.04
C LEU A 31 -2.50 8.45 0.73
N MET A 32 -3.30 7.69 0.00
CA MET A 32 -4.11 6.62 0.56
C MET A 32 -3.28 5.34 0.60
N GLU A 33 -3.29 4.67 1.73
CA GLU A 33 -2.62 3.38 1.84
C GLU A 33 -3.47 2.25 1.26
N THR A 34 -2.82 1.31 0.57
CA THR A 34 -3.48 0.06 0.16
C THR A 34 -3.79 -0.82 1.36
N GLY A 35 -4.95 -1.47 1.34
CA GLY A 35 -5.42 -2.26 2.48
C GLY A 35 -6.73 -2.99 2.17
N GLN A 36 -7.81 -2.54 2.78
CA GLN A 36 -9.11 -3.22 2.76
C GLN A 36 -9.81 -3.24 1.39
N GLU A 37 -9.47 -2.33 0.50
CA GLU A 37 -10.08 -2.25 -0.82
C GLU A 37 -9.23 -2.93 -1.90
N PRO A 38 -9.85 -3.66 -2.82
CA PRO A 38 -9.16 -4.12 -4.02
C PRO A 38 -8.57 -2.95 -4.83
N PRO A 39 -7.41 -3.11 -5.48
CA PRO A 39 -6.76 -2.05 -6.26
C PRO A 39 -7.67 -1.30 -7.23
N ILE A 40 -8.57 -2.02 -7.90
CA ILE A 40 -9.50 -1.40 -8.86
C ILE A 40 -10.55 -0.50 -8.19
N VAL A 41 -10.91 -0.80 -6.94
CA VAL A 41 -11.84 0.02 -6.15
C VAL A 41 -11.17 1.31 -5.69
N LEU A 42 -9.92 1.20 -5.22
CA LEU A 42 -9.12 2.35 -4.83
C LEU A 42 -8.85 3.27 -6.03
N ARG A 43 -8.49 2.70 -7.19
CA ARG A 43 -8.33 3.45 -8.43
C ARG A 43 -9.59 4.24 -8.79
N ARG A 44 -10.75 3.59 -8.79
CA ARG A 44 -12.04 4.26 -9.05
C ARG A 44 -12.26 5.43 -8.09
N LEU A 45 -11.96 5.24 -6.79
CA LEU A 45 -12.12 6.31 -5.81
C LEU A 45 -11.23 7.52 -6.14
N ILE A 46 -9.98 7.29 -6.53
CA ILE A 46 -9.06 8.36 -6.95
C ILE A 46 -9.60 9.10 -8.18
N GLU A 47 -10.07 8.35 -9.18
CA GLU A 47 -10.65 8.91 -10.42
C GLU A 47 -11.94 9.70 -10.12
N ASP A 48 -12.82 9.20 -9.23
CA ASP A 48 -14.05 9.86 -8.83
C ASP A 48 -13.80 11.12 -7.98
N VAL A 49 -12.75 11.16 -7.18
CA VAL A 49 -12.30 12.39 -6.47
C VAL A 49 -11.83 13.44 -7.48
N GLY A 50 -11.04 13.06 -8.46
CA GLY A 50 -10.65 13.89 -9.60
C GLY A 50 -9.65 15.00 -9.29
N ASN A 51 -9.04 15.04 -8.10
CA ASN A 51 -7.98 15.99 -7.76
C ASN A 51 -6.60 15.38 -8.09
N ASP A 52 -5.69 16.20 -8.58
CA ASP A 52 -4.37 15.81 -9.09
C ASP A 52 -3.31 15.61 -7.99
N ASN A 53 -3.68 15.75 -6.73
CA ASN A 53 -2.82 15.56 -5.55
C ASN A 53 -3.31 14.44 -4.61
N LEU A 54 -4.13 13.52 -5.13
CA LEU A 54 -4.52 12.28 -4.44
C LEU A 54 -3.76 11.11 -5.05
N PHE A 55 -2.97 10.42 -4.23
CA PHE A 55 -2.05 9.38 -4.65
C PHE A 55 -2.14 8.15 -3.74
N VAL A 56 -1.22 7.22 -3.90
CA VAL A 56 -1.16 5.96 -3.17
C VAL A 56 0.17 5.80 -2.44
N ASN A 57 0.10 5.44 -1.17
CA ASN A 57 1.15 4.76 -0.44
C ASN A 57 0.90 3.25 -0.61
N TYR A 58 1.78 2.58 -1.33
CA TYR A 58 1.56 1.19 -1.71
C TYR A 58 2.19 0.23 -0.71
N ASP A 59 1.37 -0.51 0.03
CA ASP A 59 1.78 -1.59 0.90
C ASP A 59 1.41 -2.94 0.26
N PRO A 60 2.41 -3.75 -0.13
CA PRO A 60 2.18 -5.05 -0.74
C PRO A 60 1.61 -6.08 0.23
N ALA A 61 2.01 -6.05 1.50
CA ALA A 61 1.55 -7.00 2.50
C ALA A 61 0.07 -6.80 2.85
N ASN A 62 -0.37 -5.55 2.98
CA ASN A 62 -1.77 -5.25 3.28
C ASN A 62 -2.71 -5.85 2.22
N LEU A 63 -2.37 -5.77 0.93
CA LEU A 63 -3.19 -6.38 -0.12
C LEU A 63 -3.31 -7.91 0.02
N MET A 64 -2.23 -8.56 0.46
CA MET A 64 -2.23 -9.99 0.74
C MET A 64 -3.00 -10.32 2.02
N MET A 65 -2.70 -9.62 3.11
CA MET A 65 -3.29 -9.87 4.44
C MET A 65 -4.80 -9.68 4.44
N TYR A 66 -5.32 -8.75 3.66
CA TYR A 66 -6.77 -8.59 3.44
C TYR A 66 -7.33 -9.53 2.37
N GLY A 67 -6.50 -10.33 1.69
CA GLY A 67 -6.96 -11.26 0.65
C GLY A 67 -7.45 -10.58 -0.65
N ASN A 68 -7.04 -9.34 -0.90
CA ASN A 68 -7.64 -8.50 -1.94
C ASN A 68 -6.96 -8.59 -3.31
N ALA A 69 -5.64 -8.81 -3.36
CA ALA A 69 -4.90 -8.90 -4.62
C ALA A 69 -3.51 -9.49 -4.45
N ASN A 70 -2.94 -9.96 -5.57
CA ASN A 70 -1.51 -10.13 -5.70
C ASN A 70 -0.84 -8.74 -5.78
N PRO A 71 0.17 -8.44 -4.94
CA PRO A 71 0.78 -7.10 -4.89
C PRO A 71 1.49 -6.69 -6.18
N VAL A 72 2.10 -7.62 -6.91
CA VAL A 72 2.77 -7.31 -8.18
C VAL A 72 1.75 -6.95 -9.25
N ASP A 73 0.65 -7.72 -9.34
CA ASP A 73 -0.44 -7.45 -10.28
C ASP A 73 -1.18 -6.15 -9.94
N GLY A 74 -1.33 -5.83 -8.65
CA GLY A 74 -1.95 -4.60 -8.19
C GLY A 74 -1.28 -3.34 -8.74
N LEU A 75 0.04 -3.38 -8.98
CA LEU A 75 0.78 -2.28 -9.61
C LEU A 75 0.37 -2.02 -11.08
N ASN A 76 -0.19 -3.00 -11.80
CA ASN A 76 -0.76 -2.74 -13.12
C ASN A 76 -1.98 -1.81 -13.06
N VAL A 77 -2.67 -1.79 -11.93
CA VAL A 77 -3.87 -0.97 -11.69
C VAL A 77 -3.53 0.38 -11.10
N LEU A 78 -2.64 0.40 -10.10
CA LEU A 78 -2.36 1.58 -9.26
C LEU A 78 -1.03 2.28 -9.57
N GLY A 79 -0.14 1.67 -10.36
CA GLY A 79 1.25 2.12 -10.49
C GLY A 79 1.41 3.61 -10.83
N GLN A 80 0.57 4.17 -11.69
CA GLN A 80 0.61 5.60 -12.02
C GLN A 80 0.31 6.54 -10.85
N TYR A 81 -0.37 6.03 -9.81
CA TYR A 81 -0.73 6.81 -8.61
C TYR A 81 0.23 6.61 -7.44
N VAL A 82 1.14 5.64 -7.51
CA VAL A 82 2.08 5.35 -6.42
C VAL A 82 3.08 6.48 -6.25
N ARG A 83 3.20 6.99 -5.03
CA ARG A 83 4.18 8.04 -4.65
C ARG A 83 4.97 7.68 -3.41
N SER A 84 4.56 6.65 -2.69
CA SER A 84 5.29 6.05 -1.57
C SER A 84 5.04 4.55 -1.54
N VAL A 85 5.98 3.81 -0.99
CA VAL A 85 5.88 2.37 -0.78
C VAL A 85 6.20 2.07 0.67
N HIS A 86 5.32 1.33 1.33
CA HIS A 86 5.68 0.61 2.55
C HIS A 86 6.22 -0.77 2.18
N ALA A 87 7.43 -1.06 2.62
CA ALA A 87 7.97 -2.41 2.57
C ALA A 87 7.55 -3.14 3.85
N LYS A 88 6.50 -3.91 3.74
CA LYS A 88 5.92 -4.79 4.75
C LYS A 88 5.74 -6.17 4.17
N ASP A 89 5.94 -7.21 4.95
CA ASP A 89 5.79 -8.59 4.51
C ASP A 89 4.67 -9.30 5.28
N GLY A 90 3.98 -10.20 4.60
CA GLY A 90 2.83 -10.87 5.17
C GLY A 90 2.43 -12.11 4.41
N SER A 91 1.35 -12.76 4.85
CA SER A 91 0.73 -13.90 4.20
C SER A 91 -0.74 -13.64 3.89
N TYR A 92 -1.29 -14.45 2.98
CA TYR A 92 -2.75 -14.51 2.80
C TYR A 92 -3.42 -15.09 4.04
N PRO A 93 -4.72 -14.75 4.27
CA PRO A 93 -5.53 -15.44 5.27
C PRO A 93 -5.61 -16.94 5.02
N GLU A 94 -5.54 -17.73 6.10
CA GLU A 94 -5.74 -19.20 6.00
C GLU A 94 -7.21 -19.59 6.10
N THR A 95 -8.04 -18.70 6.64
CA THR A 95 -9.49 -18.89 6.78
C THR A 95 -10.25 -17.64 6.31
N GLY A 96 -11.56 -17.79 6.08
CA GLY A 96 -12.44 -16.67 5.74
C GLY A 96 -12.82 -15.73 6.92
N TYR A 97 -12.31 -16.01 8.11
CA TYR A 97 -12.70 -15.30 9.34
C TYR A 97 -11.62 -14.41 9.92
N GLU A 98 -10.39 -14.53 9.45
CA GLU A 98 -9.21 -13.84 9.98
C GLU A 98 -8.45 -13.14 8.85
N LEU A 99 -7.66 -12.16 9.20
CA LEU A 99 -6.69 -11.58 8.28
C LEU A 99 -5.45 -12.48 8.15
N GLY A 100 -4.68 -12.28 7.11
CA GLY A 100 -3.33 -12.82 7.02
C GLY A 100 -2.44 -12.27 8.13
N SER A 101 -1.27 -12.89 8.31
CA SER A 101 -0.30 -12.50 9.34
C SER A 101 0.83 -11.67 8.74
N GLU A 102 1.34 -10.71 9.52
CA GLU A 102 2.57 -10.00 9.22
C GLU A 102 3.79 -10.84 9.58
N PHE A 103 4.85 -10.69 8.79
CA PHE A 103 6.15 -11.37 8.98
C PHE A 103 7.29 -10.36 8.83
N PRO A 104 8.46 -10.62 9.44
CA PRO A 104 9.67 -9.88 9.12
C PRO A 104 9.95 -9.91 7.62
N ILE A 105 10.40 -8.80 7.05
CA ILE A 105 10.65 -8.65 5.62
C ILE A 105 11.56 -9.76 5.08
N GLY A 106 11.14 -10.41 4.01
CA GLY A 106 11.79 -11.57 3.39
C GLY A 106 11.48 -12.90 4.07
N LYS A 107 10.58 -12.94 5.05
CA LYS A 107 10.13 -14.16 5.75
C LYS A 107 8.66 -14.48 5.50
N GLY A 108 7.91 -13.57 4.89
CA GLY A 108 6.52 -13.73 4.49
C GLY A 108 6.36 -14.30 3.08
N LYS A 109 5.33 -13.85 2.39
CA LYS A 109 4.93 -14.34 1.06
C LYS A 109 4.94 -13.25 -0.01
N VAL A 110 5.33 -12.02 0.30
CA VAL A 110 5.49 -10.97 -0.70
C VAL A 110 6.67 -11.34 -1.62
N ASP A 111 6.42 -11.40 -2.91
CA ASP A 111 7.48 -11.56 -3.92
C ASP A 111 8.21 -10.22 -4.10
N PHE A 112 9.09 -9.88 -3.16
CA PHE A 112 9.86 -8.64 -3.23
C PHE A 112 10.72 -8.50 -4.48
N PRO A 113 11.42 -9.53 -4.98
CA PRO A 113 12.15 -9.41 -6.24
C PRO A 113 11.25 -9.03 -7.41
N GLY A 114 10.09 -9.71 -7.56
CA GLY A 114 9.10 -9.39 -8.59
C GLY A 114 8.48 -8.00 -8.37
N PHE A 115 8.20 -7.64 -7.13
CA PHE A 115 7.63 -6.35 -6.76
C PHE A 115 8.58 -5.19 -7.08
N ILE A 116 9.86 -5.27 -6.67
CA ILE A 116 10.88 -4.26 -6.98
C ILE A 116 11.12 -4.16 -8.49
N LYS A 117 11.20 -5.29 -9.19
CA LYS A 117 11.28 -5.30 -10.65
C LYS A 117 10.12 -4.53 -11.27
N LYS A 118 8.89 -4.78 -10.79
CA LYS A 118 7.69 -4.11 -11.29
C LYS A 118 7.68 -2.61 -11.00
N LEU A 119 8.14 -2.18 -9.81
CA LEU A 119 8.31 -0.76 -9.49
C LEU A 119 9.28 -0.08 -10.47
N LYS A 120 10.40 -0.71 -10.80
CA LYS A 120 11.35 -0.20 -11.81
C LYS A 120 10.72 -0.11 -13.20
N GLU A 121 9.95 -1.13 -13.62
CA GLU A 121 9.26 -1.15 -14.91
C GLU A 121 8.25 -0.01 -15.10
N ILE A 122 7.55 0.38 -14.02
CA ILE A 122 6.62 1.52 -14.05
C ILE A 122 7.28 2.88 -13.81
N GLY A 123 8.61 2.91 -13.68
CA GLY A 123 9.37 4.14 -13.47
C GLY A 123 9.24 4.74 -12.07
N TYR A 124 8.95 3.93 -11.06
CA TYR A 124 8.89 4.40 -9.68
C TYR A 124 10.30 4.69 -9.14
N ASP A 125 10.48 5.91 -8.63
CA ASP A 125 11.75 6.42 -8.06
C ASP A 125 11.56 7.02 -6.65
N GLY A 126 10.39 6.79 -6.05
CA GLY A 126 10.05 7.29 -4.73
C GLY A 126 10.63 6.48 -3.57
N PRO A 127 10.30 6.87 -2.33
CA PRO A 127 10.79 6.20 -1.14
C PRO A 127 10.19 4.81 -0.95
N VAL A 128 11.02 3.89 -0.43
CA VAL A 128 10.60 2.57 0.07
C VAL A 128 10.89 2.53 1.56
N SER A 129 9.85 2.68 2.37
CA SER A 129 9.96 2.76 3.83
C SER A 129 9.63 1.41 4.46
N VAL A 130 10.51 0.92 5.33
CA VAL A 130 10.22 -0.30 6.11
C VAL A 130 9.10 0.00 7.09
N GLU A 131 8.03 -0.78 7.02
CA GLU A 131 6.96 -0.83 8.00
C GLU A 131 7.00 -2.15 8.76
N TYR A 132 6.86 -2.09 10.08
CA TYR A 132 6.95 -3.24 10.96
C TYR A 132 6.07 -3.05 12.20
N GLU A 133 4.96 -3.78 12.26
CA GLU A 133 3.96 -3.67 13.33
C GLU A 133 3.98 -4.86 14.30
N ILE A 134 4.87 -5.86 14.08
CA ILE A 134 4.97 -7.03 14.96
C ILE A 134 5.52 -6.61 16.32
N GLU A 135 4.79 -6.90 17.38
CA GLU A 135 5.23 -6.71 18.76
C GLU A 135 6.28 -7.77 19.14
N ALA A 136 7.54 -7.48 18.88
CA ALA A 136 8.65 -8.41 19.13
C ALA A 136 9.57 -7.99 20.30
N GLY A 137 9.24 -6.87 20.98
CA GLY A 137 10.14 -6.21 21.94
C GLY A 137 11.24 -5.42 21.22
N ASN A 138 11.73 -4.36 21.88
CA ASN A 138 12.54 -3.31 21.23
C ASN A 138 13.80 -3.83 20.50
N GLU A 139 14.57 -4.72 21.10
CA GLU A 139 15.84 -5.17 20.50
C GLU A 139 15.60 -6.16 19.33
N ARG A 140 14.66 -7.08 19.47
CA ARG A 140 14.31 -8.02 18.39
C ARG A 140 13.70 -7.28 17.22
N GLN A 141 12.75 -6.38 17.45
CA GLN A 141 12.12 -5.56 16.43
C GLN A 141 13.16 -4.74 15.66
N LYS A 142 14.06 -4.08 16.37
CA LYS A 142 15.18 -3.33 15.78
C LYS A 142 16.06 -4.21 14.88
N GLN A 143 16.40 -5.41 15.34
CA GLN A 143 17.21 -6.35 14.58
C GLN A 143 16.49 -6.80 13.30
N GLU A 144 15.22 -7.16 13.39
CA GLU A 144 14.42 -7.60 12.25
C GLU A 144 14.22 -6.48 11.21
N ILE A 145 14.05 -5.22 11.65
CA ILE A 145 14.02 -4.05 10.75
C ILE A 145 15.37 -3.87 10.01
N ILE A 146 16.50 -4.01 10.74
CA ILE A 146 17.83 -3.91 10.13
C ILE A 146 18.06 -5.03 9.10
N GLU A 147 17.64 -6.25 9.40
CA GLU A 147 17.73 -7.40 8.49
C GLU A 147 16.85 -7.20 7.26
N GLY A 148 15.62 -6.75 7.45
CA GLY A 148 14.72 -6.42 6.35
C GLY A 148 15.26 -5.34 5.43
N LYS A 149 15.82 -4.27 6.00
CA LYS A 149 16.51 -3.23 5.22
C LYS A 149 17.65 -3.80 4.38
N LYS A 150 18.53 -4.61 4.98
CA LYS A 150 19.65 -5.26 4.26
C LYS A 150 19.17 -6.17 3.13
N TYR A 151 18.09 -6.93 3.37
CA TYR A 151 17.48 -7.75 2.34
C TYR A 151 16.98 -6.91 1.16
N LEU A 152 16.23 -5.84 1.43
CA LEU A 152 15.75 -4.94 0.38
C LEU A 152 16.91 -4.32 -0.41
N GLU A 153 17.95 -3.82 0.28
CA GLU A 153 19.14 -3.26 -0.37
C GLU A 153 19.87 -4.29 -1.27
N SER A 154 19.76 -5.58 -0.98
CA SER A 154 20.38 -6.63 -1.78
C SER A 154 19.65 -6.93 -3.09
N ILE A 155 18.40 -6.47 -3.24
CA ILE A 155 17.55 -6.72 -4.41
C ILE A 155 17.16 -5.43 -5.17
N LEU A 156 17.53 -4.27 -4.64
CA LEU A 156 17.39 -2.97 -5.32
C LEU A 156 18.46 -2.80 -6.38
#